data_4d8438e5d24e78f77f2785fabfceceac
#
_entry.id   4d8438e5d24e78f77f2785fabfceceac
#
_cell.length_a   1.000
_cell.length_b   1.000
_cell.length_c   1.000
_cell.angle_alpha   90.00
_cell.angle_beta   90.00
_cell.angle_gamma   90.00
#
_symmetry.space_group_name_H-M   'P 1'
#
loop_
_entity.id
_entity.type
_entity.pdbx_description
1 polymer ?
#
loop_
_entity_poly.entity_id
_entity_poly.type
_entity_poly.pdbx_seq_one_letter_code
_entity_poly.pdbx_strand_id
1 'polypeptide(L)'
;MSLVSQARSLGKYFLLLDNLLVVLGFFVVFPLISIRFVDQLGWAALIVGIALGLRQLLQQGLGIFGGAIADRFGAKPMIVTGMLLRAAGFATMAMADEPWILWFSCALSALGGTLFDPPRTALVIKLTRPHERGRFFSLLMMQDSAGAVVGALIGSWLLQ
;
A
#
# COMPACT_ATOMS: atom_id res chain seq x y z
N MET A 1 22.38 -1.53 -26.89
CA MET A 1 21.94 -1.17 -25.52
C MET A 1 22.64 -2.10 -24.54
N SER A 2 23.28 -1.57 -23.48
CA SER A 2 23.98 -2.41 -22.51
C SER A 2 22.96 -3.19 -21.67
N LEU A 3 23.31 -4.41 -21.23
CA LEU A 3 22.46 -5.25 -20.33
C LEU A 3 21.99 -4.49 -19.09
N VAL A 4 22.85 -3.59 -18.58
CA VAL A 4 22.54 -2.72 -17.43
C VAL A 4 21.41 -1.72 -17.77
N SER A 5 21.35 -1.19 -18.98
CA SER A 5 20.31 -0.28 -19.43
C SER A 5 18.95 -1.01 -19.56
N GLN A 6 18.97 -2.25 -20.06
CA GLN A 6 17.78 -3.07 -20.17
C GLN A 6 17.24 -3.49 -18.79
N ALA A 7 18.10 -3.94 -17.90
CA ALA A 7 17.71 -4.30 -16.53
C ALA A 7 17.11 -3.10 -15.76
N ARG A 8 17.66 -1.89 -15.97
CA ARG A 8 17.14 -0.67 -15.34
C ARG A 8 15.76 -0.26 -15.91
N SER A 9 15.55 -0.39 -17.20
CA SER A 9 14.24 -0.10 -17.80
C SER A 9 13.17 -1.10 -17.36
N LEU A 10 13.48 -2.40 -17.35
CA LEU A 10 12.60 -3.43 -16.82
C LEU A 10 12.22 -3.16 -15.35
N GLY A 11 13.20 -2.81 -14.51
CA GLY A 11 12.94 -2.47 -13.11
C GLY A 11 11.97 -1.29 -12.95
N LYS A 12 12.06 -0.27 -13.80
CA LYS A 12 11.12 0.86 -13.80
C LYS A 12 9.69 0.43 -14.15
N TYR A 13 9.51 -0.42 -15.17
CA TYR A 13 8.19 -0.93 -15.55
C TYR A 13 7.58 -1.81 -14.46
N PHE A 14 8.38 -2.68 -13.82
CA PHE A 14 7.92 -3.48 -12.70
C PHE A 14 7.48 -2.62 -11.51
N LEU A 15 8.21 -1.55 -11.18
CA LEU A 15 7.81 -0.63 -10.13
C LEU A 15 6.51 0.11 -10.44
N LEU A 16 6.30 0.52 -11.68
CA LEU A 16 5.04 1.17 -12.11
C LEU A 16 3.88 0.19 -12.05
N LEU A 17 4.07 -1.05 -12.51
CA LEU A 17 3.04 -2.08 -12.45
C LEU A 17 2.69 -2.45 -11.01
N ASP A 18 3.71 -2.67 -10.18
CA ASP A 18 3.56 -2.95 -8.76
C ASP A 18 2.78 -1.83 -8.03
N ASN A 19 3.16 -0.57 -8.27
CA ASN A 19 2.45 0.58 -7.74
C ASN A 19 0.97 0.59 -8.15
N LEU A 20 0.70 0.39 -9.43
CA LEU A 20 -0.67 0.39 -9.96
C LEU A 20 -1.53 -0.70 -9.30
N LEU A 21 -0.99 -1.93 -9.20
CA LEU A 21 -1.69 -3.05 -8.58
C LEU A 21 -1.97 -2.81 -7.08
N VAL A 22 -0.98 -2.29 -6.36
CA VAL A 22 -1.12 -1.97 -4.93
C VAL A 22 -2.17 -0.89 -4.70
N VAL A 23 -2.13 0.18 -5.49
CA VAL A 23 -3.06 1.31 -5.36
C VAL A 23 -4.48 0.89 -5.74
N LEU A 24 -4.67 0.21 -6.88
CA LEU A 24 -5.98 -0.30 -7.28
C LEU A 24 -6.56 -1.24 -6.23
N GLY A 25 -5.77 -2.24 -5.79
CA GLY A 25 -6.22 -3.18 -4.77
C GLY A 25 -6.64 -2.49 -3.47
N PHE A 26 -5.86 -1.50 -3.03
CA PHE A 26 -6.17 -0.74 -1.83
C PHE A 26 -7.49 0.03 -1.95
N PHE A 27 -7.67 0.77 -3.04
CA PHE A 27 -8.87 1.61 -3.22
C PHE A 27 -10.12 0.83 -3.62
N VAL A 28 -10.00 -0.39 -4.14
CA VAL A 28 -11.13 -1.33 -4.27
C VAL A 28 -11.62 -1.78 -2.89
N VAL A 29 -10.70 -2.08 -1.98
CA VAL A 29 -11.05 -2.58 -0.63
C VAL A 29 -11.62 -1.47 0.27
N PHE A 30 -11.25 -0.21 0.06
CA PHE A 30 -11.62 0.89 0.95
C PHE A 30 -13.14 1.11 1.09
N PRO A 31 -13.94 1.19 0.01
CA PRO A 31 -15.40 1.25 0.11
C PRO A 31 -15.99 0.00 0.75
N LEU A 32 -15.42 -1.19 0.44
CA LEU A 32 -15.86 -2.46 1.01
C LEU A 32 -15.77 -2.48 2.54
N ILE A 33 -14.71 -1.89 3.11
CA ILE A 33 -14.52 -1.77 4.57
C ILE A 33 -15.69 -0.98 5.18
N SER A 34 -16.00 0.19 4.62
CA SER A 34 -17.07 1.05 5.15
C SER A 34 -18.41 0.34 5.11
N ILE A 35 -18.77 -0.25 3.96
CA ILE A 35 -20.06 -0.91 3.78
C ILE A 35 -20.16 -2.16 4.65
N ARG A 36 -19.13 -3.01 4.71
CA ARG A 36 -19.16 -4.21 5.55
C ARG A 36 -19.32 -3.86 7.03
N PHE A 37 -18.50 -2.96 7.55
CA PHE A 37 -18.46 -2.73 9.00
C PHE A 37 -19.52 -1.75 9.48
N VAL A 38 -19.85 -0.73 8.71
CA VAL A 38 -20.86 0.24 9.10
C VAL A 38 -22.27 -0.21 8.69
N ASP A 39 -22.48 -0.55 7.42
CA ASP A 39 -23.82 -0.81 6.90
C ASP A 39 -24.30 -2.24 7.17
N GLN A 40 -23.42 -3.25 7.01
CA GLN A 40 -23.82 -4.66 7.19
C GLN A 40 -23.70 -5.12 8.65
N LEU A 41 -22.63 -4.79 9.36
CA LEU A 41 -22.43 -5.18 10.76
C LEU A 41 -22.97 -4.13 11.75
N GLY A 42 -23.40 -2.96 11.29
CA GLY A 42 -24.00 -1.92 12.12
C GLY A 42 -23.03 -1.28 13.11
N TRP A 43 -21.72 -1.33 12.86
CA TRP A 43 -20.74 -0.72 13.76
C TRP A 43 -20.77 0.80 13.63
N ALA A 44 -20.52 1.49 14.75
CA ALA A 44 -20.39 2.93 14.70
C ALA A 44 -19.27 3.34 13.73
N ALA A 45 -19.56 4.26 12.81
CA ALA A 45 -18.59 4.78 11.84
C ALA A 45 -17.32 5.32 12.51
N LEU A 46 -17.44 5.78 13.77
CA LEU A 46 -16.32 6.22 14.59
C LEU A 46 -15.30 5.09 14.85
N ILE A 47 -15.76 3.86 15.15
CA ILE A 47 -14.91 2.70 15.41
C ILE A 47 -14.06 2.37 14.16
N VAL A 48 -14.70 2.38 13.00
CA VAL A 48 -14.05 2.14 11.71
C VAL A 48 -13.09 3.29 11.36
N GLY A 49 -13.52 4.52 11.58
CA GLY A 49 -12.70 5.72 11.35
C GLY A 49 -11.43 5.74 12.22
N ILE A 50 -11.55 5.39 13.51
CA ILE A 50 -10.38 5.28 14.41
C ILE A 50 -9.44 4.17 13.94
N ALA A 51 -9.96 3.01 13.52
CA ALA A 51 -9.14 1.90 12.99
C ALA A 51 -8.31 2.33 11.77
N LEU A 52 -8.93 3.00 10.82
CA LEU A 52 -8.27 3.49 9.61
C LEU A 52 -7.31 4.65 9.90
N GLY A 53 -7.67 5.54 10.82
CA GLY A 53 -6.80 6.62 11.30
C GLY A 53 -5.55 6.08 12.01
N LEU A 54 -5.72 5.11 12.91
CA LEU A 54 -4.63 4.42 13.60
C LEU A 54 -3.70 3.72 12.60
N ARG A 55 -4.27 3.03 11.61
CA ARG A 55 -3.50 2.43 10.52
C ARG A 55 -2.62 3.46 9.83
N GLN A 56 -3.18 4.62 9.47
CA GLN A 56 -2.44 5.69 8.78
C GLN A 56 -1.35 6.28 9.67
N LEU A 57 -1.63 6.52 10.95
CA LEU A 57 -0.65 7.01 11.92
C LEU A 57 0.51 6.03 12.11
N LEU A 58 0.22 4.73 12.25
CA LEU A 58 1.25 3.71 12.38
C LEU A 58 2.11 3.62 11.12
N GLN A 59 1.50 3.61 9.94
CA GLN A 59 2.22 3.51 8.67
C GLN A 59 3.15 4.70 8.45
N GLN A 60 2.69 5.91 8.69
CA GLN A 60 3.49 7.13 8.50
C GLN A 60 4.50 7.32 9.63
N GLY A 61 4.08 7.12 10.88
CA GLY A 61 4.96 7.30 12.05
C GLY A 61 6.10 6.30 12.11
N LEU A 62 5.86 5.05 11.73
CA LEU A 62 6.88 4.00 11.73
C LEU A 62 7.71 3.96 10.43
N GLY A 63 7.41 4.79 9.44
CA GLY A 63 8.11 4.81 8.15
C GLY A 63 9.62 5.03 8.28
N ILE A 64 10.04 5.83 9.25
CA ILE A 64 11.47 6.08 9.54
C ILE A 64 12.18 4.77 9.94
N PHE A 65 11.54 3.96 10.78
CA PHE A 65 12.08 2.67 11.21
C PHE A 65 12.12 1.68 10.06
N GLY A 66 11.10 1.67 9.20
CA GLY A 66 11.07 0.84 7.98
C GLY A 66 12.25 1.14 7.05
N GLY A 67 12.60 2.41 6.87
CA GLY A 67 13.79 2.82 6.12
C GLY A 67 15.09 2.30 6.73
N ALA A 68 15.29 2.50 8.05
CA ALA A 68 16.48 2.03 8.76
C ALA A 68 16.64 0.49 8.71
N ILE A 69 15.54 -0.25 8.81
CA ILE A 69 15.54 -1.72 8.69
C ILE A 69 15.91 -2.12 7.27
N ALA A 70 15.37 -1.44 6.26
CA ALA A 70 15.67 -1.71 4.85
C ALA A 70 17.12 -1.43 4.48
N ASP A 71 17.75 -0.43 5.10
CA ASP A 71 19.18 -0.15 4.91
C ASP A 71 20.05 -1.28 5.44
N ARG A 72 19.62 -1.97 6.49
CA ARG A 72 20.34 -3.08 7.10
C ARG A 72 20.12 -4.41 6.39
N PHE A 73 18.91 -4.74 6.02
CA PHE A 73 18.53 -6.06 5.45
C PHE A 73 18.37 -6.04 3.93
N GLY A 74 18.36 -4.86 3.33
CA GLY A 74 18.15 -4.67 1.89
C GLY A 74 16.69 -4.46 1.48
N ALA A 75 16.50 -3.72 0.40
CA ALA A 75 15.18 -3.32 -0.06
C ALA A 75 14.29 -4.49 -0.51
N LYS A 76 14.86 -5.47 -1.23
CA LYS A 76 14.07 -6.58 -1.80
C LYS A 76 13.36 -7.43 -0.75
N PRO A 77 14.05 -7.99 0.28
CA PRO A 77 13.37 -8.78 1.30
C PRO A 77 12.36 -7.95 2.09
N MET A 78 12.63 -6.68 2.33
CA MET A 78 11.70 -5.80 3.03
C MET A 78 10.42 -5.55 2.24
N ILE A 79 10.52 -5.31 0.93
CA ILE A 79 9.37 -5.18 0.04
C ILE A 79 8.51 -6.45 0.08
N VAL A 80 9.12 -7.63 -0.06
CA VAL A 80 8.39 -8.91 -0.03
C VAL A 80 7.71 -9.14 1.32
N THR A 81 8.43 -8.95 2.42
CA THR A 81 7.87 -9.11 3.77
C THR A 81 6.74 -8.11 4.03
N GLY A 82 6.93 -6.85 3.62
CA GLY A 82 5.90 -5.82 3.71
C GLY A 82 4.63 -6.16 2.95
N MET A 83 4.77 -6.69 1.73
CA MET A 83 3.63 -7.14 0.92
C MET A 83 2.90 -8.33 1.55
N LEU A 84 3.63 -9.31 2.09
CA LEU A 84 3.02 -10.46 2.77
C LEU A 84 2.27 -10.04 4.04
N LEU A 85 2.84 -9.16 4.86
CA LEU A 85 2.17 -8.61 6.04
C LEU A 85 0.93 -7.81 5.66
N ARG A 86 0.99 -7.02 4.59
CA ARG A 86 -0.14 -6.25 4.08
C ARG A 86 -1.25 -7.17 3.59
N ALA A 87 -0.90 -8.22 2.84
CA ALA A 87 -1.86 -9.21 2.38
C ALA A 87 -2.51 -9.97 3.55
N ALA A 88 -1.74 -10.37 4.55
CA ALA A 88 -2.25 -10.99 5.78
C ALA A 88 -3.18 -10.02 6.55
N GLY A 89 -2.83 -8.74 6.62
CA GLY A 89 -3.69 -7.71 7.23
C GLY A 89 -5.05 -7.60 6.52
N PHE A 90 -5.07 -7.57 5.19
CA PHE A 90 -6.32 -7.54 4.45
C PHE A 90 -7.10 -8.86 4.54
N ALA A 91 -6.43 -10.01 4.57
CA ALA A 91 -7.08 -11.30 4.74
C ALA A 91 -7.75 -11.42 6.12
N THR A 92 -7.07 -10.99 7.20
CA THR A 92 -7.66 -10.97 8.54
C THR A 92 -8.79 -9.95 8.65
N MET A 93 -8.70 -8.82 7.94
CA MET A 93 -9.78 -7.83 7.88
C MET A 93 -11.06 -8.39 7.23
N ALA A 94 -10.92 -9.22 6.20
CA ALA A 94 -12.06 -9.89 5.56
C ALA A 94 -12.79 -10.85 6.51
N MET A 95 -12.09 -11.37 7.51
CA MET A 95 -12.62 -12.31 8.53
C MET A 95 -12.99 -11.60 9.84
N ALA A 96 -12.94 -10.28 9.88
CA ALA A 96 -13.21 -9.52 11.10
C ALA A 96 -14.72 -9.46 11.37
N ASP A 97 -15.15 -10.12 12.45
CA ASP A 97 -16.51 -10.07 12.97
C ASP A 97 -16.60 -9.27 14.28
N GLU A 98 -15.46 -8.86 14.84
CA GLU A 98 -15.35 -8.05 16.05
C GLU A 98 -14.43 -6.83 15.83
N PRO A 99 -14.68 -5.70 16.50
CA PRO A 99 -13.90 -4.46 16.33
C PRO A 99 -12.41 -4.62 16.60
N TRP A 100 -12.02 -5.43 17.58
CA TRP A 100 -10.61 -5.65 17.91
C TRP A 100 -9.85 -6.39 16.80
N ILE A 101 -10.52 -7.28 16.04
CA ILE A 101 -9.91 -7.97 14.88
C ILE A 101 -9.67 -6.96 13.76
N LEU A 102 -10.59 -6.01 13.53
CA LEU A 102 -10.40 -4.92 12.58
C LEU A 102 -9.18 -4.07 12.96
N TRP A 103 -9.05 -3.71 14.24
CA TRP A 103 -7.93 -2.90 14.72
C TRP A 103 -6.59 -3.63 14.57
N PHE A 104 -6.57 -4.93 14.91
CA PHE A 104 -5.39 -5.78 14.71
C PHE A 104 -5.03 -5.89 13.22
N SER A 105 -6.00 -6.09 12.34
CA SER A 105 -5.81 -6.16 10.88
C SER A 105 -5.26 -4.85 10.31
N CYS A 106 -5.76 -3.72 10.80
CA CYS A 106 -5.27 -2.38 10.46
C CYS A 106 -3.82 -2.20 10.90
N ALA A 107 -3.46 -2.60 12.11
CA ALA A 107 -2.09 -2.53 12.61
C ALA A 107 -1.14 -3.41 11.79
N LEU A 108 -1.54 -4.65 11.48
CA LEU A 108 -0.76 -5.58 10.67
C LEU A 108 -0.54 -5.05 9.24
N SER A 109 -1.59 -4.51 8.62
CA SER A 109 -1.52 -3.86 7.32
C SER A 109 -0.62 -2.61 7.33
N ALA A 110 -0.65 -1.82 8.41
CA ALA A 110 0.21 -0.66 8.61
C ALA A 110 1.68 -1.04 8.70
N LEU A 111 2.01 -2.07 9.48
CA LEU A 111 3.37 -2.61 9.56
C LEU A 111 3.87 -3.08 8.19
N GLY A 112 3.01 -3.74 7.42
CA GLY A 112 3.32 -4.11 6.05
C GLY A 112 3.65 -2.90 5.17
N GLY A 113 2.86 -1.83 5.26
CA GLY A 113 3.13 -0.57 4.56
C GLY A 113 4.44 0.08 4.99
N THR A 114 4.72 0.10 6.28
CA THR A 114 5.97 0.63 6.86
C THR A 114 7.21 -0.06 6.30
N LEU A 115 7.16 -1.38 6.10
CA LEU A 115 8.27 -2.15 5.54
C LEU A 115 8.35 -2.07 4.02
N PHE A 116 7.27 -1.70 3.34
CA PHE A 116 7.17 -1.64 1.89
C PHE A 116 7.51 -0.26 1.32
N ASP A 117 6.91 0.81 1.85
CA ASP A 117 6.95 2.14 1.22
C ASP A 117 8.35 2.78 1.17
N PRO A 118 9.16 2.82 2.28
CA PRO A 118 10.49 3.41 2.24
C PRO A 118 11.48 2.67 1.34
N PRO A 119 11.60 1.32 1.41
CA PRO A 119 12.51 0.59 0.51
C PRO A 119 12.12 0.70 -0.96
N ARG A 120 10.82 0.75 -1.26
CA ARG A 120 10.31 0.98 -2.62
C ARG A 120 10.75 2.36 -3.13
N THR A 121 10.60 3.41 -2.33
CA THR A 121 11.04 4.77 -2.67
C THR A 121 12.55 4.83 -2.91
N ALA A 122 13.35 4.18 -2.05
CA ALA A 122 14.80 4.06 -2.22
C ALA A 122 15.16 3.32 -3.53
N LEU A 123 14.41 2.28 -3.89
CA LEU A 123 14.60 1.54 -5.13
C LEU A 123 14.27 2.39 -6.36
N VAL A 124 13.21 3.20 -6.32
CA VAL A 124 12.89 4.18 -7.36
C VAL A 124 14.07 5.13 -7.59
N ILE A 125 14.64 5.67 -6.51
CA ILE A 125 15.79 6.59 -6.59
C ILE A 125 17.01 5.91 -7.21
N LYS A 126 17.27 4.64 -6.89
CA LYS A 126 18.38 3.85 -7.46
C LYS A 126 18.20 3.54 -8.96
N LEU A 127 16.98 3.29 -9.40
CA LEU A 127 16.67 2.92 -10.78
C LEU A 127 16.49 4.12 -11.71
N THR A 128 16.19 5.29 -11.18
CA THR A 128 15.99 6.52 -11.96
C THR A 128 17.24 7.39 -11.97
N ARG A 129 17.52 8.03 -13.11
CA ARG A 129 18.59 9.05 -13.21
C ARG A 129 18.12 10.35 -12.54
N PRO A 130 19.03 11.19 -12.01
CA PRO A 130 18.67 12.42 -11.31
C PRO A 130 17.69 13.32 -12.08
N HIS A 131 17.88 13.48 -13.41
CA HIS A 131 17.04 14.30 -14.27
C HIS A 131 15.68 13.66 -14.61
N GLU A 132 15.52 12.35 -14.42
CA GLU A 132 14.26 11.62 -14.68
C GLU A 132 13.40 11.46 -13.42
N ARG A 133 13.95 11.69 -12.23
CA ARG A 133 13.29 11.43 -10.94
C ARG A 133 11.98 12.18 -10.79
N GLY A 134 11.98 13.48 -11.09
CA GLY A 134 10.77 14.30 -10.98
C GLY A 134 9.64 13.75 -11.85
N ARG A 135 9.93 13.44 -13.11
CA ARG A 135 8.95 12.87 -14.03
C ARG A 135 8.45 11.49 -13.57
N PHE A 136 9.34 10.65 -13.04
CA PHE A 136 8.96 9.32 -12.55
C PHE A 136 8.06 9.39 -11.30
N PHE A 137 8.40 10.26 -10.35
CA PHE A 137 7.55 10.51 -9.18
C PHE A 137 6.20 11.12 -9.56
N SER A 138 6.16 12.03 -10.54
CA SER A 138 4.89 12.55 -11.06
C SER A 138 4.02 11.46 -11.70
N LEU A 139 4.61 10.50 -12.40
CA LEU A 139 3.89 9.35 -12.94
C LEU A 139 3.33 8.45 -11.82
N LEU A 140 4.09 8.21 -10.76
CA LEU A 140 3.60 7.47 -9.60
C LEU A 140 2.43 8.18 -8.93
N MET A 141 2.53 9.49 -8.70
CA MET A 141 1.44 10.29 -8.11
C MET A 141 0.19 10.31 -9.00
N MET A 142 0.38 10.36 -10.33
CA MET A 142 -0.73 10.27 -11.28
C MET A 142 -1.40 8.89 -11.23
N GLN A 143 -0.61 7.82 -11.12
CA GLN A 143 -1.13 6.46 -10.91
C GLN A 143 -1.88 6.34 -9.59
N ASP A 144 -1.36 6.93 -8.50
CA ASP A 144 -1.99 6.91 -7.18
C ASP A 144 -3.37 7.60 -7.25
N SER A 145 -3.44 8.76 -7.90
CA SER A 145 -4.70 9.50 -8.06
C SER A 145 -5.69 8.79 -8.98
N ALA A 146 -5.23 8.31 -10.14
CA ALA A 146 -6.08 7.58 -11.09
C ALA A 146 -6.54 6.23 -10.50
N GLY A 147 -5.63 5.52 -9.84
CA GLY A 147 -5.93 4.26 -9.18
C GLY A 147 -6.91 4.42 -8.02
N ALA A 148 -6.86 5.54 -7.29
CA ALA A 148 -7.81 5.85 -6.23
C ALA A 148 -9.23 6.01 -6.81
N VAL A 149 -9.40 6.76 -7.90
CA VAL A 149 -10.70 6.96 -8.54
C VAL A 149 -11.21 5.65 -9.14
N VAL A 150 -10.40 4.97 -9.96
CA VAL A 150 -10.80 3.73 -10.63
C VAL A 150 -11.05 2.61 -9.61
N GLY A 151 -10.20 2.47 -8.60
CA GLY A 151 -10.35 1.47 -7.55
C GLY A 151 -11.65 1.68 -6.75
N ALA A 152 -11.95 2.91 -6.35
CA ALA A 152 -13.19 3.24 -5.65
C ALA A 152 -14.44 2.95 -6.51
N LEU A 153 -14.39 3.26 -7.81
CA LEU A 153 -15.50 2.96 -8.73
C LEU A 153 -15.71 1.45 -8.89
N ILE A 154 -14.64 0.68 -9.06
CA ILE A 154 -14.71 -0.79 -9.12
C ILE A 154 -15.25 -1.34 -7.81
N GLY A 155 -14.75 -0.88 -6.66
CA GLY A 155 -15.21 -1.31 -5.35
C GLY A 155 -16.70 -1.02 -5.13
N SER A 156 -17.19 0.15 -5.52
CA SER A 156 -18.60 0.49 -5.42
C SER A 156 -19.48 -0.30 -6.38
N TRP A 157 -18.98 -0.62 -7.59
CA TRP A 157 -19.72 -1.44 -8.57
C TRP A 157 -19.86 -2.91 -8.14
N LEU A 158 -18.82 -3.46 -7.49
CA LEU A 158 -18.87 -4.83 -6.97
C LEU A 158 -19.88 -5.04 -5.83
N LEU A 159 -20.41 -3.95 -5.29
CA LEU A 159 -21.35 -3.94 -4.16
C LEU A 159 -22.82 -3.77 -4.61
N GLN A 160 -23.05 -3.55 -5.89
CA GLN A 160 -24.40 -3.46 -6.48
C GLN A 160 -24.89 -4.83 -6.90
#